data_1630da3c24704f8e021c9e31288aac9c
#
_entry.id   1630da3c24704f8e021c9e31288aac9c
#
_cell.length_a   1.000
_cell.length_b   1.000
_cell.length_c   1.000
_cell.angle_alpha   90.00
_cell.angle_beta   90.00
_cell.angle_gamma   90.00
#
_symmetry.space_group_name_H-M   'P 1'
#
loop_
_entity.id
_entity.type
_entity.pdbx_description
1 polymer ?
#
loop_
_entity_poly.entity_id
_entity_poly.type
_entity_poly.pdbx_seq_one_letter_code
_entity_poly.pdbx_strand_id
1 'polypeptide(L)'
;VYPNGLGNPSGWDNGIGTANPHTADDVGFLTALMDKVSRNHKIDQRRIFFCGFSAGAIMSYRMGASLGDRIAAIGIASGTVGFTLPNGQVATIPQPVRPLPVIAFHGKKDTHIYYNGGGLRANDLSVADSIRFWLNADNCDSTPQVTTLQNGNVTRDGYHKCKQGADVVLYSFANGTHEFPSLQNNDNFSATDAMWEFFVRHPMP
;
A
#
# COMPACT_ATOMS: atom_id res chain seq x y z
N VAL A 1 9.41 -0.79 13.59
CA VAL A 1 8.74 -1.94 14.21
C VAL A 1 8.23 -2.87 13.13
N TYR A 2 8.40 -4.20 13.29
CA TYR A 2 7.97 -5.23 12.33
C TYR A 2 7.01 -6.19 13.07
N PRO A 3 5.71 -5.88 13.13
CA PRO A 3 4.74 -6.77 13.76
C PRO A 3 4.43 -7.98 12.89
N ASN A 4 4.04 -9.09 13.52
CA ASN A 4 3.55 -10.28 12.84
C ASN A 4 2.04 -10.41 13.05
N GLY A 5 1.34 -10.82 12.01
CA GLY A 5 -0.06 -11.25 12.12
C GLY A 5 -0.19 -12.60 12.82
N LEU A 6 -1.41 -12.99 13.16
CA LEU A 6 -1.71 -14.26 13.82
C LEU A 6 -1.78 -15.43 12.82
N GLY A 7 -1.71 -16.64 13.36
CA GLY A 7 -1.92 -17.89 12.62
C GLY A 7 -0.66 -18.58 12.13
N ASN A 8 -0.86 -19.76 11.51
CA ASN A 8 0.18 -20.54 10.86
C ASN A 8 -0.35 -21.10 9.53
N PRO A 9 0.06 -20.57 8.37
CA PRO A 9 0.95 -19.41 8.23
C PRO A 9 0.35 -18.13 8.81
N SER A 10 1.22 -17.20 9.24
CA SER A 10 0.77 -15.91 9.78
C SER A 10 0.07 -15.07 8.70
N GLY A 11 -0.98 -14.36 9.07
CA GLY A 11 -1.75 -13.50 8.17
C GLY A 11 -2.35 -12.30 8.88
N TRP A 12 -2.96 -11.40 8.12
CA TRP A 12 -3.63 -10.22 8.62
C TRP A 12 -5.12 -10.26 8.30
N ASP A 13 -5.99 -9.93 9.25
CA ASP A 13 -7.38 -9.59 8.97
C ASP A 13 -7.45 -8.13 8.50
N ASN A 14 -7.48 -7.96 7.19
CA ASN A 14 -7.61 -6.65 6.55
C ASN A 14 -9.07 -6.18 6.42
N GLY A 15 -10.03 -6.95 6.91
CA GLY A 15 -11.45 -6.63 6.92
C GLY A 15 -12.12 -6.62 5.53
N ILE A 16 -11.47 -7.10 4.48
CA ILE A 16 -12.04 -7.13 3.12
C ILE A 16 -12.75 -8.49 2.85
N GLY A 17 -13.05 -9.26 3.88
CA GLY A 17 -14.05 -10.36 3.79
C GLY A 17 -13.64 -11.60 3.04
N THR A 18 -12.36 -11.92 2.89
CA THR A 18 -11.94 -13.16 2.29
C THR A 18 -10.95 -13.91 3.12
N ALA A 19 -11.26 -15.13 3.35
CA ALA A 19 -10.33 -16.25 3.47
C ALA A 19 -9.20 -16.15 4.50
N ASN A 20 -9.13 -15.14 5.34
CA ASN A 20 -8.38 -15.29 6.57
C ASN A 20 -9.35 -15.87 7.61
N PRO A 21 -9.20 -17.14 8.04
CA PRO A 21 -10.04 -17.74 9.07
C PRO A 21 -9.82 -17.10 10.46
N HIS A 22 -8.95 -16.10 10.54
CA HIS A 22 -8.63 -15.39 11.76
C HIS A 22 -9.51 -14.15 11.85
N THR A 23 -10.47 -14.18 12.76
CA THR A 23 -11.29 -13.04 13.17
C THR A 23 -10.53 -12.14 14.17
N ALA A 24 -9.24 -11.89 13.90
CA ALA A 24 -8.41 -11.04 14.75
C ALA A 24 -8.70 -9.56 14.48
N ASP A 25 -8.79 -8.74 15.49
CA ASP A 25 -8.83 -7.29 15.35
C ASP A 25 -7.41 -6.75 15.13
N ASP A 26 -6.87 -6.94 13.91
CA ASP A 26 -5.52 -6.50 13.56
C ASP A 26 -5.41 -4.98 13.46
N VAL A 27 -6.50 -4.27 13.14
CA VAL A 27 -6.52 -2.80 13.20
C VAL A 27 -6.38 -2.33 14.64
N GLY A 28 -7.13 -2.92 15.57
CA GLY A 28 -7.01 -2.63 17.01
C GLY A 28 -5.63 -2.99 17.57
N PHE A 29 -5.08 -4.14 17.19
CA PHE A 29 -3.72 -4.55 17.57
C PHE A 29 -2.66 -3.55 17.11
N LEU A 30 -2.66 -3.17 15.83
CA LEU A 30 -1.68 -2.22 15.28
C LEU A 30 -1.86 -0.81 15.87
N THR A 31 -3.10 -0.41 16.16
CA THR A 31 -3.39 0.84 16.86
C THR A 31 -2.78 0.84 18.27
N ALA A 32 -3.03 -0.23 19.04
CA ALA A 32 -2.46 -0.37 20.39
C ALA A 32 -0.92 -0.44 20.37
N LEU A 33 -0.34 -1.05 19.33
CA LEU A 33 1.11 -1.08 19.13
C LEU A 33 1.67 0.33 18.87
N MET A 34 1.02 1.14 18.00
CA MET A 34 1.39 2.55 17.80
C MET A 34 1.37 3.33 19.11
N ASP A 35 0.30 3.18 19.91
CA ASP A 35 0.15 3.83 21.19
C ASP A 35 1.25 3.42 22.17
N LYS A 36 1.56 2.13 22.25
CA LYS A 36 2.63 1.59 23.10
C LYS A 36 3.99 2.15 22.73
N VAL A 37 4.32 2.17 21.43
CA VAL A 37 5.59 2.73 20.94
C VAL A 37 5.67 4.22 21.25
N SER A 38 4.59 4.97 21.00
CA SER A 38 4.53 6.42 21.25
C SER A 38 4.64 6.77 22.72
N ARG A 39 4.15 5.93 23.63
CA ARG A 39 4.33 6.12 25.08
C ARG A 39 5.74 5.84 25.57
N ASN A 40 6.42 4.89 24.94
CA ASN A 40 7.71 4.40 25.41
C ASN A 40 8.91 5.10 24.75
N HIS A 41 8.69 5.83 23.67
CA HIS A 41 9.73 6.49 22.89
C HIS A 41 9.30 7.90 22.48
N LYS A 42 10.28 8.78 22.27
CA LYS A 42 10.06 10.09 21.65
C LYS A 42 9.76 9.91 20.17
N ILE A 43 8.48 9.91 19.80
CA ILE A 43 8.03 9.76 18.42
C ILE A 43 7.48 11.10 17.93
N ASP A 44 7.89 11.51 16.74
CA ASP A 44 7.23 12.58 16.00
C ASP A 44 5.87 12.06 15.47
N GLN A 45 4.78 12.47 16.11
CA GLN A 45 3.42 12.03 15.78
C GLN A 45 3.00 12.44 14.36
N ARG A 46 3.68 13.41 13.75
CA ARG A 46 3.44 13.83 12.38
C ARG A 46 4.18 12.96 11.35
N ARG A 47 4.97 11.98 11.79
CA ARG A 47 5.83 11.14 10.95
C ARG A 47 5.70 9.67 11.28
N ILE A 48 4.46 9.21 11.42
CA ILE A 48 4.14 7.78 11.55
C ILE A 48 3.76 7.26 10.17
N PHE A 49 4.48 6.27 9.68
CA PHE A 49 4.29 5.69 8.36
C PHE A 49 4.02 4.20 8.47
N PHE A 50 3.20 3.67 7.56
CA PHE A 50 3.00 2.24 7.42
C PHE A 50 3.48 1.77 6.05
N CYS A 51 4.15 0.63 6.03
CA CYS A 51 4.51 0.01 4.76
C CYS A 51 4.49 -1.52 4.89
N GLY A 52 4.34 -2.18 3.75
CA GLY A 52 4.30 -3.63 3.74
C GLY A 52 4.45 -4.22 2.34
N PHE A 53 4.65 -5.54 2.33
CA PHE A 53 4.72 -6.37 1.15
C PHE A 53 3.60 -7.41 1.17
N SER A 54 2.97 -7.68 0.00
CA SER A 54 1.97 -8.73 -0.16
C SER A 54 0.80 -8.56 0.84
N ALA A 55 0.52 -9.51 1.71
CA ALA A 55 -0.49 -9.39 2.76
C ALA A 55 -0.25 -8.17 3.69
N GLY A 56 1.01 -7.85 3.99
CA GLY A 56 1.37 -6.65 4.75
C GLY A 56 1.10 -5.36 3.99
N ALA A 57 1.19 -5.38 2.65
CA ALA A 57 0.81 -4.25 1.79
C ALA A 57 -0.71 -4.00 1.84
N ILE A 58 -1.52 -5.06 1.76
CA ILE A 58 -2.98 -4.96 1.89
C ILE A 58 -3.35 -4.42 3.27
N MET A 59 -2.67 -4.89 4.33
CA MET A 59 -2.88 -4.36 5.68
C MET A 59 -2.44 -2.90 5.80
N SER A 60 -1.37 -2.48 5.13
CA SER A 60 -0.94 -1.08 5.11
C SER A 60 -1.95 -0.17 4.42
N TYR A 61 -2.57 -0.63 3.33
CA TYR A 61 -3.72 0.07 2.73
C TYR A 61 -4.88 0.22 3.73
N ARG A 62 -5.24 -0.87 4.43
CA ARG A 62 -6.29 -0.87 5.46
C ARG A 62 -5.99 0.11 6.57
N MET A 63 -4.77 0.11 7.10
CA MET A 63 -4.36 1.01 8.18
C MET A 63 -4.39 2.47 7.73
N GLY A 64 -3.87 2.78 6.53
CA GLY A 64 -3.92 4.13 5.96
C GLY A 64 -5.34 4.65 5.80
N ALA A 65 -6.27 3.80 5.35
CA ALA A 65 -7.67 4.17 5.21
C ALA A 65 -8.37 4.36 6.56
N SER A 66 -8.09 3.49 7.54
CA SER A 66 -8.76 3.50 8.85
C SER A 66 -8.20 4.54 9.83
N LEU A 67 -6.92 4.84 9.76
CA LEU A 67 -6.19 5.70 10.69
C LEU A 67 -5.44 6.84 9.99
N GLY A 68 -5.99 7.34 8.88
CA GLY A 68 -5.39 8.45 8.14
C GLY A 68 -5.20 9.72 8.98
N ASP A 69 -5.94 9.90 10.06
CA ASP A 69 -5.76 10.98 11.04
C ASP A 69 -4.51 10.81 11.93
N ARG A 70 -3.88 9.64 11.91
CA ARG A 70 -2.69 9.28 12.70
C ARG A 70 -1.50 8.82 11.86
N ILE A 71 -1.72 8.48 10.59
CA ILE A 71 -0.71 7.97 9.67
C ILE A 71 -0.41 9.03 8.63
N ALA A 72 0.86 9.39 8.48
CA ALA A 72 1.31 10.44 7.59
C ALA A 72 1.32 10.01 6.11
N ALA A 73 1.78 8.80 5.82
CA ALA A 73 1.83 8.21 4.48
C ALA A 73 1.93 6.68 4.56
N ILE A 74 1.63 6.02 3.44
CA ILE A 74 1.75 4.55 3.31
C ILE A 74 2.61 4.14 2.11
N GLY A 75 3.33 3.01 2.27
CA GLY A 75 4.16 2.38 1.24
C GLY A 75 3.72 0.93 0.97
N ILE A 76 3.45 0.62 -0.28
CA ILE A 76 2.78 -0.60 -0.71
C ILE A 76 3.63 -1.34 -1.73
N ALA A 77 4.03 -2.56 -1.43
CA ALA A 77 4.70 -3.41 -2.41
C ALA A 77 3.85 -4.66 -2.69
N SER A 78 3.44 -4.87 -3.94
CA SER A 78 2.63 -6.00 -4.41
C SER A 78 1.36 -6.20 -3.57
N GLY A 79 0.51 -5.16 -3.49
CA GLY A 79 -0.76 -5.17 -2.76
C GLY A 79 -1.94 -4.73 -3.61
N THR A 80 -3.16 -5.02 -3.13
CA THR A 80 -4.43 -4.56 -3.72
C THR A 80 -5.30 -3.91 -2.65
N VAL A 81 -6.19 -3.00 -3.05
CA VAL A 81 -7.17 -2.37 -2.14
C VAL A 81 -8.44 -3.21 -1.97
N GLY A 82 -8.59 -4.29 -2.73
CA GLY A 82 -9.79 -5.12 -2.67
C GLY A 82 -9.86 -6.18 -3.76
N PHE A 83 -11.04 -6.80 -3.88
CA PHE A 83 -11.32 -7.85 -4.85
C PHE A 83 -12.81 -7.92 -5.18
N THR A 84 -13.12 -8.62 -6.26
CA THR A 84 -14.48 -8.92 -6.65
C THR A 84 -14.94 -10.22 -5.99
N LEU A 85 -16.02 -10.17 -5.24
CA LEU A 85 -16.64 -11.32 -4.59
C LEU A 85 -17.30 -12.26 -5.62
N PRO A 86 -17.59 -13.53 -5.27
CA PRO A 86 -18.24 -14.48 -6.18
C PRO A 86 -19.61 -14.03 -6.72
N ASN A 87 -20.30 -13.15 -6.00
CA ASN A 87 -21.57 -12.54 -6.43
C ASN A 87 -21.40 -11.32 -7.37
N GLY A 88 -20.15 -11.00 -7.77
CA GLY A 88 -19.83 -9.85 -8.61
C GLY A 88 -19.70 -8.51 -7.87
N GLN A 89 -19.95 -8.46 -6.57
CA GLN A 89 -19.75 -7.24 -5.79
C GLN A 89 -18.26 -6.97 -5.55
N VAL A 90 -17.87 -5.72 -5.57
CA VAL A 90 -16.51 -5.29 -5.25
C VAL A 90 -16.41 -4.99 -3.76
N ALA A 91 -15.53 -5.69 -3.08
CA ALA A 91 -15.16 -5.43 -1.70
C ALA A 91 -13.81 -4.70 -1.65
N THR A 92 -13.76 -3.56 -0.97
CA THR A 92 -12.55 -2.76 -0.82
C THR A 92 -12.27 -2.45 0.64
N ILE A 93 -11.06 -1.99 0.94
CA ILE A 93 -10.78 -1.26 2.18
C ILE A 93 -11.77 -0.09 2.33
N PRO A 94 -12.01 0.44 3.55
CA PRO A 94 -12.88 1.60 3.73
C PRO A 94 -12.32 2.83 3.00
N GLN A 95 -13.19 3.82 2.79
CA GLN A 95 -12.74 5.13 2.31
C GLN A 95 -11.86 5.79 3.38
N PRO A 96 -10.71 6.39 3.01
CA PRO A 96 -9.86 7.08 3.96
C PRO A 96 -10.56 8.32 4.55
N VAL A 97 -10.27 8.59 5.82
CA VAL A 97 -10.87 9.71 6.55
C VAL A 97 -10.35 11.08 6.10
N ARG A 98 -9.23 11.11 5.41
CA ARG A 98 -8.64 12.30 4.76
C ARG A 98 -7.75 11.88 3.60
N PRO A 99 -7.35 12.83 2.72
CA PRO A 99 -6.29 12.58 1.73
C PRO A 99 -5.01 12.08 2.39
N LEU A 100 -4.42 11.02 1.81
CA LEU A 100 -3.26 10.33 2.37
C LEU A 100 -2.21 10.07 1.28
N PRO A 101 -0.96 10.52 1.45
CA PRO A 101 0.11 10.20 0.51
C PRO A 101 0.38 8.69 0.39
N VAL A 102 0.42 8.19 -0.85
CA VAL A 102 0.59 6.77 -1.16
C VAL A 102 1.74 6.57 -2.15
N ILE A 103 2.68 5.70 -1.82
CA ILE A 103 3.68 5.20 -2.75
C ILE A 103 3.52 3.69 -2.93
N ALA A 104 3.38 3.25 -4.18
CA ALA A 104 3.13 1.85 -4.53
C ALA A 104 4.19 1.31 -5.50
N PHE A 105 4.49 0.02 -5.38
CA PHE A 105 5.46 -0.73 -6.19
C PHE A 105 4.82 -2.03 -6.61
N HIS A 106 4.87 -2.37 -7.92
CA HIS A 106 4.26 -3.61 -8.40
C HIS A 106 4.96 -4.16 -9.64
N GLY A 107 5.23 -5.46 -9.63
CA GLY A 107 5.78 -6.19 -10.76
C GLY A 107 4.71 -6.52 -11.81
N LYS A 108 4.96 -6.23 -13.09
CA LYS A 108 4.02 -6.57 -14.18
C LYS A 108 3.92 -8.07 -14.45
N LYS A 109 4.89 -8.86 -13.93
CA LYS A 109 4.90 -10.34 -14.00
C LYS A 109 4.56 -11.00 -12.66
N ASP A 110 3.95 -10.24 -11.73
CA ASP A 110 3.47 -10.78 -10.47
C ASP A 110 2.42 -11.87 -10.72
N THR A 111 2.65 -13.06 -10.16
CA THR A 111 1.79 -14.25 -10.33
C THR A 111 0.96 -14.57 -9.09
N HIS A 112 1.05 -13.73 -8.04
CA HIS A 112 0.29 -13.88 -6.80
C HIS A 112 -0.81 -12.82 -6.70
N ILE A 113 -0.46 -11.55 -6.86
CA ILE A 113 -1.39 -10.43 -6.98
C ILE A 113 -1.14 -9.84 -8.37
N TYR A 114 -1.97 -10.23 -9.34
CA TYR A 114 -1.74 -9.91 -10.75
C TYR A 114 -1.87 -8.42 -11.00
N TYR A 115 -0.89 -7.88 -11.74
CA TYR A 115 -0.88 -6.46 -12.10
C TYR A 115 -2.20 -5.99 -12.73
N ASN A 116 -2.77 -6.83 -13.58
CA ASN A 116 -4.02 -6.53 -14.30
C ASN A 116 -5.28 -7.04 -13.57
N GLY A 117 -5.16 -7.45 -12.32
CA GLY A 117 -6.24 -8.02 -11.54
C GLY A 117 -6.39 -9.52 -11.71
N GLY A 118 -7.21 -10.16 -10.89
CA GLY A 118 -7.30 -11.60 -10.74
C GLY A 118 -6.28 -12.13 -9.74
N GLY A 119 -5.51 -13.16 -10.07
CA GLY A 119 -4.49 -13.77 -9.21
C GLY A 119 -4.95 -15.03 -8.51
N LEU A 120 -4.10 -15.59 -7.64
CA LEU A 120 -4.37 -16.87 -6.94
C LEU A 120 -5.59 -16.81 -6.00
N ARG A 121 -5.96 -15.62 -5.54
CA ARG A 121 -7.16 -15.38 -4.74
C ARG A 121 -8.39 -15.11 -5.59
N ALA A 122 -8.31 -15.33 -6.88
CA ALA A 122 -9.31 -15.08 -7.91
C ALA A 122 -10.09 -13.77 -7.65
N ASN A 123 -9.88 -12.77 -8.50
CA ASN A 123 -10.59 -11.50 -8.51
C ASN A 123 -10.00 -10.36 -7.65
N ASP A 124 -8.69 -10.37 -7.34
CA ASP A 124 -8.03 -9.16 -6.83
C ASP A 124 -8.27 -7.99 -7.80
N LEU A 125 -8.51 -6.81 -7.27
CA LEU A 125 -8.56 -5.60 -8.09
C LEU A 125 -7.19 -5.33 -8.71
N SER A 126 -7.19 -4.79 -9.92
CA SER A 126 -5.95 -4.45 -10.62
C SER A 126 -5.16 -3.35 -9.88
N VAL A 127 -3.87 -3.23 -10.21
CA VAL A 127 -3.06 -2.10 -9.76
C VAL A 127 -3.69 -0.77 -10.19
N ALA A 128 -4.20 -0.70 -11.42
CA ALA A 128 -4.89 0.50 -11.93
C ALA A 128 -6.13 0.85 -11.11
N ASP A 129 -6.92 -0.15 -10.67
CA ASP A 129 -8.08 0.09 -9.81
C ASP A 129 -7.66 0.53 -8.42
N SER A 130 -6.59 -0.05 -7.88
CA SER A 130 -6.03 0.33 -6.58
C SER A 130 -5.51 1.77 -6.58
N ILE A 131 -4.82 2.18 -7.64
CA ILE A 131 -4.37 3.57 -7.81
C ILE A 131 -5.58 4.50 -7.98
N ARG A 132 -6.55 4.14 -8.82
CA ARG A 132 -7.78 4.94 -9.03
C ARG A 132 -8.55 5.15 -7.73
N PHE A 133 -8.60 4.13 -6.84
CA PHE A 133 -9.22 4.27 -5.52
C PHE A 133 -8.61 5.45 -4.75
N TRP A 134 -7.27 5.53 -4.68
CA TRP A 134 -6.57 6.59 -3.96
C TRP A 134 -6.63 7.94 -4.70
N LEU A 135 -6.56 7.96 -6.04
CA LEU A 135 -6.75 9.20 -6.81
C LEU A 135 -8.11 9.84 -6.53
N ASN A 136 -9.16 9.02 -6.45
CA ASN A 136 -10.51 9.51 -6.15
C ASN A 136 -10.61 9.99 -4.69
N ALA A 137 -10.07 9.22 -3.74
CA ALA A 137 -10.10 9.56 -2.32
C ALA A 137 -9.35 10.86 -2.03
N ASP A 138 -8.19 11.04 -2.66
CA ASP A 138 -7.31 12.18 -2.45
C ASP A 138 -7.64 13.36 -3.40
N ASN A 139 -8.59 13.15 -4.32
CA ASN A 139 -8.99 14.12 -5.34
C ASN A 139 -7.77 14.66 -6.11
N CYS A 140 -6.98 13.74 -6.64
CA CYS A 140 -5.80 14.05 -7.45
C CYS A 140 -6.17 14.37 -8.91
N ASP A 141 -5.25 15.06 -9.60
CA ASP A 141 -5.26 15.06 -11.07
C ASP A 141 -5.04 13.62 -11.58
N SER A 142 -5.87 13.16 -12.49
CA SER A 142 -5.83 11.79 -13.00
C SER A 142 -4.72 11.55 -14.05
N THR A 143 -4.05 12.61 -14.50
CA THR A 143 -2.97 12.53 -15.50
C THR A 143 -1.62 12.43 -14.78
N PRO A 144 -0.90 11.31 -14.90
CA PRO A 144 0.39 11.16 -14.24
C PRO A 144 1.51 11.93 -14.93
N GLN A 145 2.48 12.38 -14.15
CA GLN A 145 3.80 12.68 -14.65
C GLN A 145 4.59 11.38 -14.75
N VAL A 146 4.87 10.94 -15.97
CA VAL A 146 5.54 9.66 -16.24
C VAL A 146 7.04 9.85 -16.33
N THR A 147 7.81 9.00 -15.65
CA THR A 147 9.27 8.92 -15.75
C THR A 147 9.69 7.49 -15.95
N THR A 148 10.60 7.24 -16.88
CA THR A 148 11.17 5.90 -17.14
C THR A 148 12.57 5.82 -16.55
N LEU A 149 12.82 4.74 -15.80
CA LEU A 149 14.06 4.48 -15.07
C LEU A 149 14.60 3.10 -15.45
N GLN A 150 15.84 2.79 -15.02
CA GLN A 150 16.46 1.47 -15.17
C GLN A 150 16.39 0.94 -16.60
N ASN A 151 16.79 1.76 -17.60
CA ASN A 151 16.79 1.39 -19.02
C ASN A 151 15.43 0.86 -19.53
N GLY A 152 14.33 1.42 -19.02
CA GLY A 152 12.98 1.05 -19.42
C GLY A 152 12.33 -0.05 -18.57
N ASN A 153 13.04 -0.67 -17.63
CA ASN A 153 12.46 -1.69 -16.76
C ASN A 153 11.51 -1.12 -15.71
N VAL A 154 11.71 0.12 -15.27
CA VAL A 154 10.89 0.76 -14.24
C VAL A 154 10.19 1.99 -14.79
N THR A 155 8.88 2.06 -14.64
CA THR A 155 8.08 3.26 -14.91
C THR A 155 7.58 3.83 -13.59
N ARG A 156 7.77 5.13 -13.40
CA ARG A 156 7.21 5.89 -12.30
C ARG A 156 6.08 6.78 -12.81
N ASP A 157 4.88 6.56 -12.31
CA ASP A 157 3.71 7.40 -12.54
C ASP A 157 3.44 8.24 -11.28
N GLY A 158 3.69 9.54 -11.35
CA GLY A 158 3.46 10.47 -10.25
C GLY A 158 2.18 11.27 -10.46
N TYR A 159 1.22 11.14 -9.57
CA TYR A 159 -0.03 11.90 -9.56
C TYR A 159 0.07 12.96 -8.46
N HIS A 160 -0.09 14.19 -8.87
CA HIS A 160 0.09 15.36 -8.02
C HIS A 160 -1.18 16.21 -7.98
N LYS A 161 -1.11 17.37 -7.34
CA LYS A 161 -2.27 18.27 -7.14
C LYS A 161 -3.44 17.61 -6.41
N CYS A 162 -3.13 16.66 -5.55
CA CYS A 162 -4.10 16.06 -4.65
C CYS A 162 -4.47 17.04 -3.53
N LYS A 163 -5.60 16.83 -2.89
CA LYS A 163 -6.00 17.64 -1.71
C LYS A 163 -5.00 17.48 -0.57
N GLN A 164 -4.86 18.54 0.22
CA GLN A 164 -4.03 18.59 1.45
C GLN A 164 -2.54 18.20 1.21
N GLY A 165 -2.02 18.38 -0.01
CA GLY A 165 -0.63 18.07 -0.33
C GLY A 165 -0.31 16.57 -0.39
N ALA A 166 -1.33 15.71 -0.52
CA ALA A 166 -1.11 14.31 -0.81
C ALA A 166 -0.54 14.13 -2.22
N ASP A 167 0.18 13.04 -2.42
CA ASP A 167 0.65 12.54 -3.71
C ASP A 167 0.37 11.06 -3.80
N VAL A 168 0.05 10.57 -5.00
CA VAL A 168 -0.01 9.15 -5.30
C VAL A 168 1.07 8.81 -6.30
N VAL A 169 1.94 7.88 -5.97
CA VAL A 169 3.07 7.48 -6.83
C VAL A 169 3.04 5.97 -7.05
N LEU A 170 3.09 5.54 -8.30
CA LEU A 170 3.23 4.13 -8.68
C LEU A 170 4.57 3.87 -9.36
N TYR A 171 5.30 2.88 -8.90
CA TYR A 171 6.43 2.28 -9.61
C TYR A 171 6.03 0.93 -10.17
N SER A 172 6.08 0.78 -11.50
CA SER A 172 5.77 -0.45 -12.22
C SER A 172 7.05 -1.07 -12.78
N PHE A 173 7.28 -2.35 -12.48
CA PHE A 173 8.47 -3.09 -12.91
C PHE A 173 8.10 -4.02 -14.05
N ALA A 174 8.59 -3.77 -15.26
CA ALA A 174 8.24 -4.53 -16.47
C ALA A 174 8.57 -6.03 -16.35
N ASN A 175 9.66 -6.37 -15.65
CA ASN A 175 10.11 -7.72 -15.40
C ASN A 175 9.94 -8.18 -13.96
N GLY A 176 9.44 -7.31 -13.07
CA GLY A 176 9.23 -7.61 -11.66
C GLY A 176 8.19 -8.70 -11.45
N THR A 177 8.46 -9.59 -10.51
CA THR A 177 7.60 -10.68 -10.04
C THR A 177 6.98 -10.34 -8.69
N HIS A 178 6.48 -11.35 -7.94
CA HIS A 178 5.97 -11.16 -6.57
C HIS A 178 7.12 -11.05 -5.57
N GLU A 179 7.88 -9.98 -5.66
CA GLU A 179 9.05 -9.71 -4.81
C GLU A 179 9.03 -8.26 -4.33
N PHE A 180 9.68 -8.02 -3.18
CA PHE A 180 9.93 -6.65 -2.74
C PHE A 180 11.08 -6.07 -3.59
N PRO A 181 10.88 -4.97 -4.34
CA PRO A 181 11.90 -4.45 -5.23
C PRO A 181 13.13 -3.99 -4.47
N SER A 182 14.28 -4.56 -4.81
CA SER A 182 15.55 -4.32 -4.13
C SER A 182 16.73 -4.28 -5.11
N LEU A 183 17.87 -3.78 -4.63
CA LEU A 183 19.12 -3.79 -5.41
C LEU A 183 19.69 -5.19 -5.58
N GLN A 184 19.23 -6.18 -4.79
CA GLN A 184 19.69 -7.56 -4.81
C GLN A 184 18.90 -8.47 -5.76
N ASN A 185 17.75 -8.02 -6.24
CA ASN A 185 16.94 -8.76 -7.22
C ASN A 185 17.06 -8.16 -8.63
N ASN A 186 16.34 -8.75 -9.59
CA ASN A 186 16.36 -8.34 -11.00
C ASN A 186 15.79 -6.94 -11.25
N ASP A 187 15.13 -6.33 -10.27
CA ASP A 187 14.60 -4.98 -10.39
C ASP A 187 15.70 -3.92 -10.37
N ASN A 188 16.82 -4.22 -9.67
CA ASN A 188 17.95 -3.31 -9.48
C ASN A 188 17.47 -1.90 -9.03
N PHE A 189 16.51 -1.88 -8.10
CA PHE A 189 15.84 -0.68 -7.61
C PHE A 189 15.59 -0.78 -6.10
N SER A 190 15.94 0.24 -5.35
CA SER A 190 15.67 0.27 -3.90
C SER A 190 14.29 0.87 -3.61
N ALA A 191 13.29 0.01 -3.41
CA ALA A 191 11.97 0.46 -2.95
C ALA A 191 12.05 1.06 -1.53
N THR A 192 12.97 0.57 -0.69
CA THR A 192 13.18 1.10 0.66
C THR A 192 13.60 2.56 0.63
N ASP A 193 14.60 2.92 -0.21
CA ASP A 193 15.08 4.29 -0.32
C ASP A 193 14.01 5.19 -0.93
N ALA A 194 13.32 4.73 -1.98
CA ALA A 194 12.23 5.47 -2.60
C ALA A 194 11.05 5.73 -1.63
N MET A 195 10.68 4.72 -0.80
CA MET A 195 9.68 4.89 0.27
C MET A 195 10.16 5.91 1.30
N TRP A 196 11.41 5.81 1.75
CA TRP A 196 11.94 6.72 2.76
C TRP A 196 11.97 8.16 2.25
N GLU A 197 12.47 8.39 1.04
CA GLU A 197 12.46 9.71 0.40
C GLU A 197 11.03 10.27 0.24
N PHE A 198 10.07 9.41 -0.10
CA PHE A 198 8.67 9.79 -0.17
C PHE A 198 8.13 10.16 1.22
N PHE A 199 8.36 9.35 2.23
CA PHE A 199 7.84 9.53 3.58
C PHE A 199 8.34 10.82 4.23
N VAL A 200 9.63 11.14 4.11
CA VAL A 200 10.19 12.35 4.74
C VAL A 200 9.63 13.64 4.16
N ARG A 201 9.11 13.59 2.93
CA ARG A 201 8.46 14.74 2.26
C ARG A 201 6.99 14.91 2.64
N HIS A 202 6.38 13.89 3.25
CA HIS A 202 4.95 13.88 3.56
C HIS A 202 4.68 13.71 5.06
N PRO A 203 5.14 14.63 5.94
CA PRO A 203 4.65 14.66 7.31
C PRO A 203 3.16 15.04 7.32
N MET A 204 2.44 14.65 8.36
CA MET A 204 1.07 15.15 8.56
C MET A 204 1.05 16.68 8.68
N PRO A 205 0.00 17.32 8.22
CA PRO A 205 -0.21 18.78 8.38
C PRO A 205 -0.11 19.28 9.81
#